data_a02648de879ec00385baffab2362a8b9
#
_entry.id   a02648de879ec00385baffab2362a8b9
#
_cell.length_a   1.000
_cell.length_b   1.000
_cell.length_c   1.000
_cell.angle_alpha   90.00
_cell.angle_beta   90.00
_cell.angle_gamma   90.00
#
_symmetry.space_group_name_H-M   'P 1'
#
loop_
_entity.id
_entity.type
_entity.pdbx_description
1 polymer ?
#
loop_
_entity_poly.entity_id
_entity_poly.type
_entity_poly.pdbx_seq_one_letter_code
_entity_poly.pdbx_strand_id
1 'polypeptide(L)'
;QLQMMIDLQSTVITATSSYALLLAEEINRRGLKDKINLKKGVFGSERWSDKMRETIRESLGIELYDIYGLTEIYGPGIGITCKNECGIHYWDDYVYIEIIDPVTGKPVPDGEEGEIVITTLVKEGAPLIRFRTHDISRIIPGTCACGSKYPRLDIIKGRSDDMFKVHGVNMFPSQIE
;
A
#
# COMPACT_ATOMS: atom_id res chain seq x y z
N GLN A 1 -5.70 -0.21 24.32
CA GLN A 1 -6.18 0.08 22.97
C GLN A 1 -7.49 -0.65 22.66
N LEU A 2 -7.59 -1.98 22.87
CA LEU A 2 -8.84 -2.72 22.64
C LEU A 2 -10.01 -2.16 23.46
N GLN A 3 -9.77 -1.81 24.73
CA GLN A 3 -10.81 -1.18 25.55
C GLN A 3 -11.27 0.16 24.95
N MET A 4 -10.35 1.00 24.49
CA MET A 4 -10.72 2.25 23.81
C MET A 4 -11.52 2.02 22.52
N MET A 5 -11.17 1.00 21.74
CA MET A 5 -11.94 0.65 20.54
C MET A 5 -13.37 0.24 20.86
N ILE A 6 -13.57 -0.47 21.99
CA ILE A 6 -14.90 -0.85 22.49
C ILE A 6 -15.64 0.39 22.99
N ASP A 7 -15.02 1.19 23.85
CA ASP A 7 -15.66 2.34 24.48
C ASP A 7 -16.06 3.42 23.46
N LEU A 8 -15.20 3.65 22.46
CA LEU A 8 -15.43 4.62 21.38
C LEU A 8 -16.19 4.06 20.19
N GLN A 9 -16.50 2.77 20.18
CA GLN A 9 -17.16 2.09 19.07
C GLN A 9 -16.48 2.39 17.71
N SER A 10 -15.15 2.32 17.70
CA SER A 10 -14.33 2.64 16.53
C SER A 10 -14.73 1.82 15.31
N THR A 11 -14.94 2.49 14.18
CA THR A 11 -15.39 1.84 12.93
C THR A 11 -14.25 1.66 11.92
N VAL A 12 -13.15 2.40 12.06
CA VAL A 12 -11.98 2.33 11.19
C VAL A 12 -10.73 2.15 12.02
N ILE A 13 -9.82 1.32 11.55
CA ILE A 13 -8.47 1.19 12.10
C ILE A 13 -7.45 1.52 11.01
N THR A 14 -6.43 2.30 11.37
CA THR A 14 -5.24 2.53 10.56
C THR A 14 -4.02 2.02 11.32
N ALA A 15 -3.25 1.15 10.71
CA ALA A 15 -2.08 0.50 11.33
C ALA A 15 -1.13 -0.07 10.29
N THR A 16 0.01 -0.61 10.74
CA THR A 16 0.78 -1.56 9.93
C THR A 16 0.04 -2.90 9.88
N SER A 17 0.28 -3.68 8.85
CA SER A 17 -0.39 -4.97 8.66
C SER A 17 -0.01 -5.99 9.75
N SER A 18 1.24 -6.02 10.17
CA SER A 18 1.71 -6.87 11.29
C SER A 18 1.01 -6.53 12.60
N TYR A 19 0.81 -5.24 12.87
CA TYR A 19 0.09 -4.81 14.07
C TYR A 19 -1.41 -5.13 14.00
N ALA A 20 -2.02 -5.04 12.82
CA ALA A 20 -3.40 -5.44 12.62
C ALA A 20 -3.60 -6.95 12.88
N LEU A 21 -2.65 -7.78 12.45
CA LEU A 21 -2.66 -9.22 12.74
C LEU A 21 -2.59 -9.47 14.25
N LEU A 22 -1.66 -8.82 14.95
CA LEU A 22 -1.55 -8.93 16.41
C LEU A 22 -2.85 -8.54 17.12
N LEU A 23 -3.50 -7.47 16.68
CA LEU A 23 -4.80 -7.06 17.24
C LEU A 23 -5.89 -8.08 16.95
N ALA A 24 -5.92 -8.65 15.74
CA ALA A 24 -6.89 -9.67 15.36
C ALA A 24 -6.74 -10.93 16.24
N GLU A 25 -5.53 -11.38 16.46
CA GLU A 25 -5.22 -12.51 17.35
C GLU A 25 -5.65 -12.21 18.80
N GLU A 26 -5.37 -11.02 19.29
CA GLU A 26 -5.71 -10.62 20.66
C GLU A 26 -7.22 -10.45 20.87
N ILE A 27 -7.94 -9.92 19.87
CA ILE A 27 -9.40 -9.83 19.88
C ILE A 27 -10.02 -11.23 19.95
N ASN A 28 -9.54 -12.16 19.13
CA ASN A 28 -9.99 -13.54 19.13
C ASN A 28 -9.68 -14.25 20.47
N ARG A 29 -8.45 -14.13 20.96
CA ARG A 29 -8.00 -14.72 22.22
C ARG A 29 -8.85 -14.28 23.42
N ARG A 30 -9.29 -13.03 23.42
CA ARG A 30 -10.13 -12.45 24.49
C ARG A 30 -11.63 -12.61 24.26
N GLY A 31 -12.06 -13.15 23.12
CA GLY A 31 -13.48 -13.26 22.78
C GLY A 31 -14.19 -11.91 22.66
N LEU A 32 -13.49 -10.90 22.09
CA LEU A 32 -14.01 -9.53 22.03
C LEU A 32 -14.64 -9.17 20.68
N LYS A 33 -14.75 -10.11 19.75
CA LYS A 33 -15.23 -9.86 18.38
C LYS A 33 -16.60 -9.16 18.37
N ASP A 34 -17.53 -9.59 19.18
CA ASP A 34 -18.89 -9.03 19.25
C ASP A 34 -18.94 -7.64 19.91
N LYS A 35 -17.89 -7.23 20.58
CA LYS A 35 -17.78 -5.92 21.24
C LYS A 35 -17.07 -4.87 20.37
N ILE A 36 -16.37 -5.30 19.33
CA ILE A 36 -15.61 -4.46 18.40
C ILE A 36 -16.51 -4.07 17.22
N ASN A 37 -16.61 -2.77 16.93
CA ASN A 37 -17.44 -2.24 15.85
C ASN A 37 -16.65 -1.86 14.60
N LEU A 38 -15.46 -2.43 14.38
CA LEU A 38 -14.67 -2.17 13.19
C LEU A 38 -15.41 -2.59 11.93
N LYS A 39 -15.30 -1.77 10.88
CA LYS A 39 -15.86 -2.00 9.55
C LYS A 39 -14.78 -1.97 8.48
N LYS A 40 -13.74 -1.16 8.68
CA LYS A 40 -12.67 -0.95 7.70
C LYS A 40 -11.31 -0.94 8.35
N GLY A 41 -10.33 -1.52 7.66
CA GLY A 41 -8.93 -1.41 7.99
C GLY A 41 -8.15 -0.75 6.84
N VAL A 42 -7.34 0.26 7.16
CA VAL A 42 -6.45 0.93 6.23
C VAL A 42 -5.03 0.62 6.66
N PHE A 43 -4.33 -0.19 5.88
CA PHE A 43 -3.03 -0.74 6.25
C PHE A 43 -1.96 -0.33 5.26
N GLY A 44 -0.75 -0.11 5.75
CA GLY A 44 0.38 0.31 4.93
C GLY A 44 1.70 0.21 5.68
N SER A 45 2.73 0.84 5.12
CA SER A 45 4.11 0.87 5.64
C SER A 45 4.84 -0.48 5.61
N GLU A 46 4.15 -1.57 5.39
CA GLU A 46 4.71 -2.92 5.27
C GLU A 46 4.05 -3.65 4.12
N ARG A 47 4.81 -4.52 3.48
CA ARG A 47 4.23 -5.51 2.58
C ARG A 47 3.61 -6.63 3.41
N TRP A 48 2.48 -7.14 2.98
CA TRP A 48 1.77 -8.23 3.62
C TRP A 48 1.28 -9.27 2.61
N SER A 49 1.34 -10.52 3.02
CA SER A 49 0.95 -11.64 2.16
C SER A 49 -0.57 -11.77 2.05
N ASP A 50 -1.03 -12.45 1.00
CA ASP A 50 -2.45 -12.77 0.83
C ASP A 50 -2.99 -13.57 2.00
N LYS A 51 -2.18 -14.48 2.56
CA LYS A 51 -2.53 -15.25 3.75
C LYS A 51 -2.77 -14.35 4.98
N MET A 52 -1.89 -13.36 5.20
CA MET A 52 -2.05 -12.40 6.30
C MET A 52 -3.30 -11.56 6.08
N ARG A 53 -3.53 -11.11 4.84
CA ARG A 53 -4.72 -10.36 4.43
C ARG A 53 -6.00 -11.13 4.76
N GLU A 54 -6.07 -12.40 4.35
CA GLU A 54 -7.23 -13.23 4.62
C GLU A 54 -7.44 -13.48 6.12
N THR A 55 -6.36 -13.78 6.85
CA THR A 55 -6.42 -13.96 8.31
C THR A 55 -7.00 -12.73 9.02
N ILE A 56 -6.57 -11.52 8.65
CA ILE A 56 -7.09 -10.28 9.23
C ILE A 56 -8.56 -10.07 8.86
N ARG A 57 -8.90 -10.29 7.57
CA ARG A 57 -10.27 -10.17 7.06
C ARG A 57 -11.23 -11.07 7.80
N GLU A 58 -10.92 -12.35 7.93
CA GLU A 58 -11.77 -13.32 8.60
C GLU A 58 -11.87 -13.06 10.11
N SER A 59 -10.74 -12.77 10.75
CA SER A 59 -10.69 -12.55 12.19
C SER A 59 -11.46 -11.31 12.63
N LEU A 60 -11.33 -10.21 11.90
CA LEU A 60 -11.97 -8.94 12.24
C LEU A 60 -13.32 -8.71 11.54
N GLY A 61 -13.58 -9.41 10.43
CA GLY A 61 -14.80 -9.23 9.63
C GLY A 61 -14.88 -7.83 8.97
N ILE A 62 -13.77 -7.29 8.50
CA ILE A 62 -13.66 -5.92 8.00
C ILE A 62 -13.24 -5.87 6.52
N GLU A 63 -13.60 -4.76 5.86
CA GLU A 63 -13.04 -4.42 4.55
C GLU A 63 -11.60 -3.95 4.71
N LEU A 64 -10.71 -4.38 3.81
CA LEU A 64 -9.29 -4.07 3.85
C LEU A 64 -8.90 -3.13 2.71
N TYR A 65 -8.08 -2.14 3.04
CA TYR A 65 -7.55 -1.17 2.10
C TYR A 65 -6.05 -1.02 2.31
N ASP A 66 -5.29 -1.09 1.21
CA ASP A 66 -3.88 -0.73 1.22
C ASP A 66 -3.72 0.77 0.99
N ILE A 67 -2.82 1.37 1.74
CA ILE A 67 -2.42 2.76 1.57
C ILE A 67 -0.94 2.79 1.18
N TYR A 68 -0.62 3.58 0.17
CA TYR A 68 0.75 3.84 -0.25
C TYR A 68 1.11 5.29 0.00
N GLY A 69 2.26 5.52 0.59
CA GLY A 69 2.79 6.85 0.86
C GLY A 69 4.19 6.79 1.42
N LEU A 70 4.87 7.94 1.38
CA LEU A 70 6.22 8.15 1.88
C LEU A 70 6.24 9.45 2.69
N THR A 71 6.96 9.43 3.80
CA THR A 71 7.12 10.60 4.67
C THR A 71 7.74 11.79 3.91
N GLU A 72 8.64 11.50 2.98
CA GLU A 72 9.32 12.48 2.13
C GLU A 72 8.35 13.25 1.23
N ILE A 73 7.21 12.66 0.88
CA ILE A 73 6.23 13.27 -0.04
C ILE A 73 5.12 13.97 0.72
N TYR A 74 4.13 13.24 1.23
CA TYR A 74 2.97 13.80 1.95
C TYR A 74 2.54 12.94 3.16
N GLY A 75 3.44 12.11 3.70
CA GLY A 75 3.08 11.18 4.79
C GLY A 75 2.21 10.02 4.28
N PRO A 76 1.37 9.43 5.13
CA PRO A 76 0.62 8.25 4.74
C PRO A 76 -0.46 8.60 3.72
N GLY A 77 -0.34 8.13 2.48
CA GLY A 77 -1.47 8.14 1.56
C GLY A 77 -1.40 9.12 0.42
N ILE A 78 -0.45 8.93 -0.48
CA ILE A 78 -0.55 9.45 -1.85
C ILE A 78 -1.44 8.58 -2.74
N GLY A 79 -1.83 7.40 -2.26
CA GLY A 79 -2.75 6.49 -2.93
C GLY A 79 -3.35 5.47 -1.99
N ILE A 80 -4.50 4.90 -2.39
CA ILE A 80 -5.25 3.90 -1.64
C ILE A 80 -5.93 2.91 -2.59
N THR A 81 -6.04 1.64 -2.20
CA THR A 81 -6.86 0.67 -2.93
C THR A 81 -8.35 1.00 -2.81
N CYS A 82 -9.14 0.52 -3.75
CA CYS A 82 -10.61 0.58 -3.66
C CYS A 82 -11.18 -0.79 -3.27
N LYS A 83 -12.50 -0.86 -3.07
CA LYS A 83 -13.22 -2.10 -2.73
C LYS A 83 -13.02 -3.25 -3.73
N ASN A 84 -12.59 -2.96 -4.96
CA ASN A 84 -12.35 -3.97 -5.99
C ASN A 84 -10.93 -4.53 -5.93
N GLU A 85 -10.08 -4.06 -5.03
CA GLU A 85 -8.69 -4.50 -4.81
C GLU A 85 -7.85 -4.60 -6.11
N CYS A 86 -8.10 -3.70 -7.08
CA CYS A 86 -7.54 -3.74 -8.42
C CYS A 86 -6.41 -2.71 -8.64
N GLY A 87 -5.56 -2.55 -7.64
CA GLY A 87 -4.46 -1.60 -7.62
C GLY A 87 -4.73 -0.39 -6.73
N ILE A 88 -3.70 0.41 -6.55
CA ILE A 88 -3.67 1.58 -5.68
C ILE A 88 -3.97 2.81 -6.53
N HIS A 89 -5.13 3.44 -6.34
CA HIS A 89 -5.44 4.74 -6.93
C HIS A 89 -4.59 5.81 -6.28
N TYR A 90 -3.86 6.60 -7.06
CA TYR A 90 -3.04 7.68 -6.55
C TYR A 90 -3.54 9.05 -7.03
N TRP A 91 -3.23 10.07 -6.26
CA TRP A 91 -3.70 11.44 -6.45
C TRP A 91 -2.84 12.16 -7.49
N ASP A 92 -3.18 12.07 -8.78
CA ASP A 92 -2.42 12.65 -9.89
C ASP A 92 -2.52 14.18 -9.98
N ASP A 93 -3.38 14.78 -9.19
CA ASP A 93 -3.44 16.22 -8.92
C ASP A 93 -2.44 16.69 -7.84
N TYR A 94 -1.89 15.78 -7.04
CA TYR A 94 -0.87 16.04 -6.01
C TYR A 94 0.53 15.61 -6.40
N VAL A 95 0.62 14.52 -7.15
CA VAL A 95 1.90 13.90 -7.53
C VAL A 95 1.87 13.48 -8.99
N TYR A 96 2.96 13.71 -9.68
CA TYR A 96 3.23 13.11 -10.98
C TYR A 96 4.10 11.87 -10.78
N ILE A 97 3.65 10.71 -11.26
CA ILE A 97 4.35 9.43 -11.13
C ILE A 97 4.86 8.97 -12.49
N GLU A 98 6.15 8.61 -12.51
CA GLU A 98 6.82 7.92 -13.61
C GLU A 98 7.25 6.53 -13.14
N ILE A 99 7.26 5.58 -14.04
CA ILE A 99 7.91 4.26 -13.81
C ILE A 99 9.15 4.22 -14.68
N ILE A 100 10.29 3.93 -14.06
CA ILE A 100 11.58 3.90 -14.74
C ILE A 100 12.27 2.54 -14.59
N ASP A 101 13.10 2.20 -15.55
CA ASP A 101 14.09 1.14 -15.37
C ASP A 101 15.11 1.56 -14.31
N PRO A 102 15.30 0.80 -13.21
CA PRO A 102 16.14 1.22 -12.09
C PRO A 102 17.63 1.32 -12.44
N VAL A 103 18.09 0.65 -13.52
CA VAL A 103 19.49 0.64 -13.97
C VAL A 103 19.77 1.79 -14.91
N THR A 104 18.91 1.96 -15.93
CA THR A 104 19.14 2.98 -16.97
C THR A 104 18.54 4.34 -16.63
N GLY A 105 17.61 4.40 -15.68
CA GLY A 105 16.86 5.61 -15.30
C GLY A 105 15.88 6.11 -16.38
N LYS A 106 15.65 5.32 -17.44
CA LYS A 106 14.73 5.67 -18.52
C LYS A 106 13.32 5.25 -18.20
N PRO A 107 12.30 6.04 -18.59
CA PRO A 107 10.89 5.62 -18.46
C PRO A 107 10.62 4.30 -19.18
N VAL A 108 9.78 3.47 -18.59
CA VAL A 108 9.25 2.24 -19.22
C VAL A 108 7.81 2.48 -19.68
N PRO A 109 7.32 1.72 -20.68
CA PRO A 109 5.93 1.78 -21.11
C PRO A 109 4.93 1.45 -20.00
N ASP A 110 3.72 2.00 -20.06
CA ASP A 110 2.63 1.65 -19.15
C ASP A 110 2.36 0.15 -19.14
N GLY A 111 2.22 -0.40 -17.95
CA GLY A 111 2.03 -1.84 -17.73
C GLY A 111 3.33 -2.62 -17.53
N GLU A 112 4.49 -2.06 -17.84
CA GLU A 112 5.78 -2.64 -17.51
C GLU A 112 6.23 -2.28 -16.08
N GLU A 113 6.94 -3.19 -15.45
CA GLU A 113 7.46 -3.00 -14.10
C GLU A 113 8.73 -2.15 -14.08
N GLY A 114 8.82 -1.29 -13.07
CA GLY A 114 10.00 -0.48 -12.84
C GLY A 114 9.93 0.24 -11.50
N GLU A 115 10.89 1.09 -11.27
CA GLU A 115 10.97 1.90 -10.06
C GLU A 115 10.05 3.10 -10.15
N ILE A 116 9.29 3.34 -9.07
CA ILE A 116 8.43 4.52 -8.94
C ILE A 116 9.30 5.76 -8.74
N VAL A 117 9.07 6.75 -9.56
CA VAL A 117 9.66 8.10 -9.43
C VAL A 117 8.55 9.11 -9.26
N ILE A 118 8.67 9.98 -8.28
CA ILE A 118 7.61 10.93 -7.91
C ILE A 118 8.09 12.37 -8.01
N THR A 119 7.30 13.20 -8.67
CA THR A 119 7.42 14.65 -8.64
C THR A 119 6.21 15.23 -7.89
N THR A 120 6.47 16.05 -6.86
CA THR A 120 5.39 16.71 -6.11
C THR A 120 4.91 17.93 -6.87
N LEU A 121 3.58 18.11 -6.99
CA LEU A 121 2.99 19.20 -7.79
C LEU A 121 2.59 20.40 -6.94
N VAL A 122 2.20 20.19 -5.68
CA VAL A 122 1.63 21.24 -4.81
C VAL A 122 2.43 21.43 -3.50
N LYS A 123 3.57 20.75 -3.34
CA LYS A 123 4.38 20.81 -2.12
C LYS A 123 5.34 22.02 -2.18
N GLU A 124 5.07 23.03 -1.36
CA GLU A 124 5.85 24.27 -1.34
C GLU A 124 7.10 24.19 -0.45
N GLY A 125 6.97 23.58 0.74
CA GLY A 125 8.00 23.63 1.78
C GLY A 125 9.26 22.80 1.47
N ALA A 126 9.14 21.70 0.74
CA ALA A 126 10.25 20.86 0.29
C ALA A 126 9.83 20.11 -0.99
N PRO A 127 9.76 20.82 -2.14
CA PRO A 127 9.35 20.21 -3.39
C PRO A 127 10.38 19.15 -3.81
N LEU A 128 9.87 18.01 -4.30
CA LEU A 128 10.68 16.94 -4.83
C LEU A 128 10.44 16.83 -6.33
N ILE A 129 11.51 16.80 -7.10
CA ILE A 129 11.47 16.65 -8.54
C ILE A 129 12.18 15.35 -8.90
N ARG A 130 11.44 14.43 -9.54
CA ARG A 130 11.90 13.10 -9.92
C ARG A 130 12.60 12.35 -8.78
N PHE A 131 11.95 12.35 -7.61
CA PHE A 131 12.41 11.61 -6.44
C PHE A 131 12.27 10.11 -6.68
N ARG A 132 13.39 9.39 -6.63
CA ARG A 132 13.43 7.94 -6.75
C ARG A 132 13.03 7.31 -5.41
N THR A 133 11.92 6.58 -5.41
CA THR A 133 11.40 5.96 -4.18
C THR A 133 12.07 4.64 -3.86
N HIS A 134 12.72 4.03 -4.84
CA HIS A 134 13.21 2.66 -4.84
C HIS A 134 12.10 1.59 -4.80
N ASP A 135 10.84 1.96 -4.66
CA ASP A 135 9.74 1.00 -4.71
C ASP A 135 9.48 0.54 -6.14
N ILE A 136 9.24 -0.75 -6.31
CA ILE A 136 8.96 -1.37 -7.61
C ILE A 136 7.47 -1.60 -7.78
N SER A 137 6.92 -1.06 -8.87
CA SER A 137 5.53 -1.26 -9.28
C SER A 137 5.37 -1.02 -10.78
N ARG A 138 4.15 -0.87 -11.24
CA ARG A 138 3.79 -0.48 -12.61
C ARG A 138 2.50 0.33 -12.62
N ILE A 139 2.28 1.12 -13.65
CA ILE A 139 0.99 1.74 -13.91
C ILE A 139 0.04 0.70 -14.50
N ILE A 140 -1.16 0.58 -13.92
CA ILE A 140 -2.22 -0.29 -14.45
C ILE A 140 -3.02 0.53 -15.45
N PRO A 141 -2.99 0.18 -16.76
CA PRO A 141 -3.75 0.90 -17.76
C PRO A 141 -5.27 0.70 -17.61
N GLY A 142 -6.03 1.61 -18.21
CA GLY A 142 -7.49 1.54 -18.25
C GLY A 142 -8.20 1.99 -16.99
N THR A 143 -9.53 1.94 -17.01
CA THR A 143 -10.40 2.43 -15.94
C THR A 143 -10.71 1.35 -14.90
N CYS A 144 -10.95 1.77 -13.68
CA CYS A 144 -11.35 0.86 -12.61
C CYS A 144 -12.88 0.72 -12.54
N ALA A 145 -13.35 -0.50 -12.28
CA ALA A 145 -14.76 -0.78 -12.07
C ALA A 145 -15.38 -0.07 -10.85
N CYS A 146 -14.56 0.52 -9.97
CA CYS A 146 -15.06 1.34 -8.86
C CYS A 146 -15.60 2.70 -9.29
N GLY A 147 -15.35 3.10 -10.55
CA GLY A 147 -15.77 4.39 -11.13
C GLY A 147 -14.79 5.54 -10.87
N SER A 148 -13.72 5.34 -10.10
CA SER A 148 -12.68 6.34 -9.92
C SER A 148 -11.95 6.62 -11.23
N LYS A 149 -11.67 7.90 -11.49
CA LYS A 149 -10.86 8.37 -12.62
C LYS A 149 -9.38 8.48 -12.29
N TYR A 150 -9.00 8.41 -11.02
CA TYR A 150 -7.61 8.42 -10.62
C TYR A 150 -6.85 7.23 -11.22
N PRO A 151 -5.64 7.44 -11.75
CA PRO A 151 -4.80 6.37 -12.26
C PRO A 151 -4.43 5.39 -11.14
N ARG A 152 -3.89 4.23 -11.53
CA ARG A 152 -3.59 3.16 -10.58
C ARG A 152 -2.17 2.66 -10.74
N LEU A 153 -1.53 2.45 -9.60
CA LEU A 153 -0.36 1.60 -9.48
C LEU A 153 -0.79 0.16 -9.15
N ASP A 154 0.00 -0.80 -9.56
CA ASP A 154 -0.06 -2.15 -9.03
C ASP A 154 0.41 -2.15 -7.56
N ILE A 155 0.23 -3.24 -6.85
CA ILE A 155 0.78 -3.41 -5.50
C ILE A 155 2.30 -3.26 -5.56
N ILE A 156 2.88 -2.73 -4.48
CA ILE A 156 4.33 -2.61 -4.37
C ILE A 156 4.94 -4.00 -4.25
N LYS A 157 5.84 -4.35 -5.18
CA LYS A 157 6.44 -5.68 -5.27
C LYS A 157 7.70 -5.86 -4.44
N GLY A 158 8.34 -4.77 -4.06
CA GLY A 158 9.57 -4.73 -3.30
C GLY A 158 10.31 -3.42 -3.56
N ARG A 159 11.58 -3.37 -3.18
CA ARG A 159 12.45 -2.22 -3.39
C ARG A 159 13.63 -2.57 -4.29
N SER A 160 14.04 -1.65 -5.14
CA SER A 160 15.19 -1.83 -6.03
C SER A 160 16.53 -1.93 -5.28
N ASP A 161 16.61 -1.30 -4.10
CA ASP A 161 17.78 -1.35 -3.21
C ASP A 161 17.87 -2.64 -2.36
N ASP A 162 16.75 -3.35 -2.18
CA ASP A 162 16.71 -4.67 -1.52
C ASP A 162 16.81 -5.83 -2.52
N MET A 163 16.81 -5.54 -3.82
CA MET A 163 16.84 -6.52 -4.89
C MET A 163 18.23 -7.18 -5.00
N PHE A 164 18.27 -8.49 -5.06
CA PHE A 164 19.49 -9.23 -5.38
C PHE A 164 19.29 -10.11 -6.61
N LYS A 165 20.39 -10.39 -7.32
CA LYS A 165 20.36 -11.25 -8.52
C LYS A 165 20.83 -12.65 -8.20
N VAL A 166 20.01 -13.65 -8.56
CA VAL A 166 20.38 -15.07 -8.50
C VAL A 166 20.31 -15.64 -9.91
N HIS A 167 21.44 -16.09 -10.41
CA HIS A 167 21.56 -16.63 -11.78
C HIS A 167 20.95 -15.74 -12.89
N GLY A 168 21.09 -14.41 -12.75
CA GLY A 168 20.56 -13.44 -13.71
C GLY A 168 19.10 -13.04 -13.51
N VAL A 169 18.39 -13.66 -12.58
CA VAL A 169 17.01 -13.33 -12.22
C VAL A 169 17.00 -12.36 -11.04
N ASN A 170 16.23 -11.27 -11.16
CA ASN A 170 16.01 -10.35 -10.05
C ASN A 170 15.10 -11.01 -9.02
N MET A 171 15.55 -11.05 -7.78
CA MET A 171 14.80 -11.59 -6.65
C MET A 171 14.67 -10.55 -5.55
N PHE A 172 13.52 -10.57 -4.88
CA PHE A 172 13.27 -9.74 -3.73
C PHE A 172 13.12 -10.63 -2.48
N PRO A 173 13.53 -10.17 -1.28
CA PRO A 173 13.40 -10.93 -0.05
C PRO A 173 11.99 -11.51 0.16
N SER A 174 10.97 -10.73 -0.19
CA SER A 174 9.55 -11.11 -0.11
C SER A 174 9.11 -12.26 -1.02
N GLN A 175 9.95 -12.73 -1.92
CA GLN A 175 9.67 -13.91 -2.75
C GLN A 175 10.19 -15.21 -2.12
N ILE A 176 10.92 -15.10 -1.01
CA ILE A 176 11.53 -16.21 -0.28
C ILE A 176 10.74 -16.55 0.98
N GLU A 177 9.93 -15.63 1.48
CA GLU A 177 9.03 -15.82 2.62
C GLU A 177 7.76 -16.59 2.21
#